data_4ce9bffae051d1aea02cd9a0312f5b4e
#
_entry.id   4ce9bffae051d1aea02cd9a0312f5b4e
#
_cell.length_a   1.000
_cell.length_b   1.000
_cell.length_c   1.000
_cell.angle_alpha   90.00
_cell.angle_beta   90.00
_cell.angle_gamma   90.00
#
_symmetry.space_group_name_H-M   'P 1'
#
loop_
_entity.id
_entity.type
_entity.pdbx_description
1 polymer ?
#
loop_
_entity_poly.entity_id
_entity_poly.type
_entity_poly.pdbx_seq_one_letter_code
_entity_poly.pdbx_strand_id
1 'polypeptide(L)'
;MKVLSVTSELYPLVKTGGLADVAGALPLALKAHGIETKTLIPGYPAVMKAVRNPAKRMEFSDLLGVQASLLEAEHEGVDILVLDAPALFERIGGPYVDPNSRDYADNWKRFAVLSKAAAAIAAGALPDWQPDLVHAHDWQSALTPVFMRYGEAPERPSLITIHNIAFQGQFSSEIFPELGLPEHAYWEALEYYGTVSYLKGGLVSARAISTVSPSYAEEILTPAFGMGLEGVIASRADDLYGIVNGIDATVWNPATDGHIAQTYASAAL
;
A
#
# COMPACT_ATOMS: atom_id res chain seq x y z
N MET A 1 -14.02 6.92 12.44
CA MET A 1 -12.62 6.45 12.36
C MET A 1 -12.03 6.93 11.05
N LYS A 2 -10.80 7.44 11.08
CA LYS A 2 -10.06 7.92 9.90
C LYS A 2 -8.96 6.92 9.55
N VAL A 3 -8.87 6.53 8.28
CA VAL A 3 -7.89 5.55 7.80
C VAL A 3 -7.04 6.19 6.70
N LEU A 4 -5.72 6.07 6.82
CA LEU A 4 -4.79 6.33 5.73
C LEU A 4 -4.49 5.01 5.03
N SER A 5 -5.01 4.81 3.83
CA SER A 5 -4.68 3.69 2.96
C SER A 5 -3.43 4.06 2.15
N VAL A 6 -2.39 3.21 2.15
CA VAL A 6 -1.12 3.47 1.46
C VAL A 6 -0.91 2.39 0.43
N THR A 7 -0.89 2.77 -0.85
CA THR A 7 -0.87 1.82 -1.95
C THR A 7 -0.05 2.33 -3.13
N SER A 8 0.45 1.41 -3.93
CA SER A 8 1.13 1.70 -5.20
C SER A 8 0.20 1.67 -6.41
N GLU A 9 -1.01 1.14 -6.25
CA GLU A 9 -2.01 1.01 -7.31
C GLU A 9 -3.38 1.43 -6.80
N LEU A 10 -4.22 1.96 -7.69
CA LEU A 10 -5.59 2.37 -7.41
C LEU A 10 -6.40 2.33 -8.70
N TYR A 11 -7.37 1.41 -8.79
CA TYR A 11 -8.28 1.38 -9.94
C TYR A 11 -9.25 2.59 -9.88
N PRO A 12 -9.53 3.25 -11.02
CA PRO A 12 -9.09 2.93 -12.39
C PRO A 12 -7.79 3.65 -12.80
N LEU A 13 -7.13 4.36 -11.92
CA LEU A 13 -5.98 5.24 -12.23
C LEU A 13 -4.73 4.46 -12.67
N VAL A 14 -4.35 3.46 -11.88
CA VAL A 14 -3.19 2.60 -12.12
C VAL A 14 -3.51 1.19 -11.66
N LYS A 15 -3.36 0.21 -12.54
CA LYS A 15 -3.62 -1.20 -12.25
C LYS A 15 -2.61 -2.11 -12.94
N THR A 16 -2.04 -3.03 -12.17
CA THR A 16 -1.27 -4.18 -12.68
C THR A 16 -1.87 -5.50 -12.20
N GLY A 17 -2.53 -5.50 -11.05
CA GLY A 17 -3.10 -6.69 -10.44
C GLY A 17 -4.36 -6.41 -9.61
N GLY A 18 -4.73 -7.39 -8.77
CA GLY A 18 -5.92 -7.31 -7.90
C GLY A 18 -5.81 -6.29 -6.77
N LEU A 19 -4.60 -5.88 -6.40
CA LEU A 19 -4.37 -4.81 -5.42
C LEU A 19 -5.13 -3.53 -5.79
N ALA A 20 -5.08 -3.13 -7.07
CA ALA A 20 -5.72 -1.92 -7.55
C ALA A 20 -7.23 -1.93 -7.33
N ASP A 21 -7.87 -3.09 -7.59
CA ASP A 21 -9.32 -3.25 -7.43
C ASP A 21 -9.72 -3.10 -5.96
N VAL A 22 -8.99 -3.72 -5.05
CA VAL A 22 -9.23 -3.59 -3.61
C VAL A 22 -9.01 -2.16 -3.12
N ALA A 23 -7.89 -1.54 -3.52
CA ALA A 23 -7.56 -0.18 -3.13
C ALA A 23 -8.59 0.85 -3.62
N GLY A 24 -9.22 0.61 -4.78
CA GLY A 24 -10.27 1.46 -5.33
C GLY A 24 -11.64 1.23 -4.67
N ALA A 25 -12.02 -0.02 -4.40
CA ALA A 25 -13.34 -0.36 -3.90
C ALA A 25 -13.47 -0.24 -2.37
N LEU A 26 -12.42 -0.58 -1.62
CA LEU A 26 -12.46 -0.64 -0.15
C LEU A 26 -12.80 0.71 0.50
N PRO A 27 -12.24 1.87 0.08
CA PRO A 27 -12.61 3.17 0.64
C PRO A 27 -14.10 3.48 0.51
N LEU A 28 -14.70 3.17 -0.63
CA LEU A 28 -16.12 3.38 -0.91
C LEU A 28 -17.01 2.48 -0.02
N ALA A 29 -16.63 1.21 0.12
CA ALA A 29 -17.34 0.28 1.01
C ALA A 29 -17.24 0.69 2.48
N LEU A 30 -16.08 1.13 2.94
CA LEU A 30 -15.87 1.59 4.32
C LEU A 30 -16.64 2.87 4.66
N LYS A 31 -16.86 3.74 3.68
CA LYS A 31 -17.66 4.98 3.85
C LYS A 31 -19.07 4.68 4.32
N ALA A 32 -19.69 3.60 3.84
CA ALA A 32 -21.01 3.15 4.29
C ALA A 32 -21.05 2.75 5.78
N HIS A 33 -19.90 2.46 6.37
CA HIS A 33 -19.73 2.13 7.79
C HIS A 33 -19.24 3.31 8.63
N GLY A 34 -19.26 4.53 8.11
CA GLY A 34 -18.81 5.74 8.81
C GLY A 34 -17.29 5.83 8.97
N ILE A 35 -16.54 5.15 8.13
CA ILE A 35 -15.07 5.20 8.09
C ILE A 35 -14.67 6.16 6.97
N GLU A 36 -13.92 7.20 7.34
CA GLU A 36 -13.31 8.14 6.42
C GLU A 36 -11.95 7.61 5.99
N THR A 37 -11.73 7.42 4.70
CA THR A 37 -10.47 6.93 4.16
C THR A 37 -9.86 7.94 3.21
N LYS A 38 -8.57 8.26 3.40
CA LYS A 38 -7.76 8.92 2.38
C LYS A 38 -6.73 7.93 1.85
N THR A 39 -6.62 7.82 0.53
CA THR A 39 -5.70 6.88 -0.12
C THR A 39 -4.46 7.61 -0.62
N LEU A 40 -3.30 7.31 -0.04
CA LEU A 40 -2.01 7.83 -0.50
C LEU A 40 -1.46 6.97 -1.64
N ILE A 41 -1.22 7.61 -2.79
CA ILE A 41 -0.72 6.99 -4.02
C ILE A 41 0.43 7.82 -4.61
N PRO A 42 1.44 7.19 -5.28
CA PRO A 42 2.44 7.95 -6.01
C PRO A 42 1.86 8.76 -7.18
N GLY A 43 2.46 9.92 -7.44
CA GLY A 43 2.13 10.79 -8.57
C GLY A 43 2.65 10.26 -9.92
N TYR A 44 2.21 9.08 -10.31
CA TYR A 44 2.49 8.56 -11.65
C TYR A 44 1.87 9.42 -12.72
N PRO A 45 2.39 9.44 -13.97
CA PRO A 45 1.82 10.25 -15.05
C PRO A 45 0.32 10.04 -15.28
N ALA A 46 -0.17 8.80 -15.14
CA ALA A 46 -1.58 8.48 -15.27
C ALA A 46 -2.42 9.12 -14.14
N VAL A 47 -1.92 9.06 -12.90
CA VAL A 47 -2.56 9.67 -11.74
C VAL A 47 -2.60 11.19 -11.89
N MET A 48 -1.45 11.81 -12.17
CA MET A 48 -1.33 13.27 -12.34
C MET A 48 -2.21 13.82 -13.47
N LYS A 49 -2.41 13.03 -14.52
CA LYS A 49 -3.31 13.38 -15.64
C LYS A 49 -4.79 13.29 -15.26
N ALA A 50 -5.16 12.33 -14.41
CA ALA A 50 -6.54 12.06 -14.04
C ALA A 50 -7.06 13.00 -12.95
N VAL A 51 -6.20 13.40 -12.02
CA VAL A 51 -6.58 14.33 -10.94
C VAL A 51 -6.83 15.74 -11.50
N ARG A 52 -8.00 16.28 -11.19
CA ARG A 52 -8.39 17.62 -11.63
C ARG A 52 -8.26 18.60 -10.47
N ASN A 53 -7.56 19.73 -10.72
CA ASN A 53 -7.40 20.82 -9.74
C ASN A 53 -7.02 20.34 -8.33
N PRO A 54 -5.96 19.52 -8.17
CA PRO A 54 -5.57 19.02 -6.86
C PRO A 54 -5.17 20.18 -5.95
N ALA A 55 -5.59 20.13 -4.69
CA ALA A 55 -5.18 21.09 -3.68
C ALA A 55 -3.82 20.68 -3.11
N LYS A 56 -2.85 21.60 -3.18
CA LYS A 56 -1.56 21.35 -2.51
C LYS A 56 -1.73 21.47 -1.00
N ARG A 57 -1.43 20.39 -0.28
CA ARG A 57 -1.58 20.31 1.17
C ARG A 57 -0.32 20.66 1.91
N MET A 58 0.83 20.21 1.41
CA MET A 58 2.13 20.49 2.01
C MET A 58 3.28 20.20 1.04
N GLU A 59 4.46 20.62 1.43
CA GLU A 59 5.72 20.26 0.79
C GLU A 59 6.61 19.48 1.78
N PHE A 60 7.23 18.45 1.27
CA PHE A 60 8.33 17.78 1.93
C PHE A 60 9.63 18.30 1.32
N SER A 61 10.40 19.05 2.10
CA SER A 61 11.71 19.56 1.66
C SER A 61 12.75 18.45 1.51
N ASP A 62 12.58 17.39 2.30
CA ASP A 62 13.47 16.23 2.32
C ASP A 62 12.70 14.96 2.75
N LEU A 63 12.45 14.05 1.81
CA LEU A 63 12.03 12.68 2.06
C LEU A 63 13.12 11.75 1.53
N LEU A 64 14.06 11.38 2.39
CA LEU A 64 15.20 10.53 2.03
C LEU A 64 16.01 11.11 0.85
N GLY A 65 16.30 12.42 0.90
CA GLY A 65 17.01 13.14 -0.14
C GLY A 65 16.16 13.55 -1.35
N VAL A 66 14.83 13.45 -1.26
CA VAL A 66 13.91 13.79 -2.35
C VAL A 66 12.93 14.87 -1.92
N GLN A 67 12.74 15.87 -2.77
CA GLN A 67 11.67 16.85 -2.59
C GLN A 67 10.36 16.30 -3.17
N ALA A 68 9.27 16.52 -2.45
CA ALA A 68 7.96 16.07 -2.86
C ALA A 68 6.87 17.05 -2.41
N SER A 69 5.75 17.07 -3.13
CA SER A 69 4.53 17.76 -2.70
C SER A 69 3.44 16.72 -2.40
N LEU A 70 2.62 17.00 -1.40
CA LEU A 70 1.42 16.24 -1.14
C LEU A 70 0.23 17.02 -1.73
N LEU A 71 -0.46 16.39 -2.66
CA LEU A 71 -1.64 16.94 -3.30
C LEU A 71 -2.88 16.17 -2.83
N GLU A 72 -3.97 16.87 -2.61
CA GLU A 72 -5.25 16.24 -2.28
C GLU A 72 -6.25 16.45 -3.41
N ALA A 73 -6.95 15.40 -3.76
CA ALA A 73 -8.00 15.42 -4.78
C ALA A 73 -9.06 14.35 -4.46
N GLU A 74 -10.15 14.40 -5.20
CA GLU A 74 -11.13 13.31 -5.24
C GLU A 74 -11.15 12.72 -6.65
N HIS A 75 -11.30 11.41 -6.73
CA HIS A 75 -11.50 10.71 -7.99
C HIS A 75 -12.52 9.58 -7.81
N GLU A 76 -13.63 9.66 -8.53
CA GLU A 76 -14.74 8.68 -8.48
C GLU A 76 -15.24 8.36 -7.07
N GLY A 77 -15.33 9.39 -6.20
CA GLY A 77 -15.80 9.27 -4.81
C GLY A 77 -14.76 8.82 -3.81
N VAL A 78 -13.53 8.54 -4.26
CA VAL A 78 -12.38 8.21 -3.41
C VAL A 78 -11.56 9.47 -3.12
N ASP A 79 -11.35 9.78 -1.85
CA ASP A 79 -10.45 10.85 -1.41
C ASP A 79 -9.00 10.36 -1.54
N ILE A 80 -8.20 11.04 -2.36
CA ILE A 80 -6.82 10.66 -2.64
C ILE A 80 -5.83 11.73 -2.21
N LEU A 81 -4.71 11.26 -1.68
CA LEU A 81 -3.49 12.02 -1.45
C LEU A 81 -2.46 11.56 -2.46
N VAL A 82 -2.00 12.45 -3.32
CA VAL A 82 -1.00 12.13 -4.34
C VAL A 82 0.36 12.61 -3.85
N LEU A 83 1.32 11.69 -3.75
CA LEU A 83 2.71 12.03 -3.51
C LEU A 83 3.37 12.41 -4.83
N ASP A 84 3.39 13.70 -5.11
CA ASP A 84 4.04 14.27 -6.29
C ASP A 84 5.54 14.43 -6.05
N ALA A 85 6.30 13.46 -6.54
CA ALA A 85 7.76 13.42 -6.51
C ALA A 85 8.28 13.09 -7.92
N PRO A 86 8.35 14.07 -8.85
CA PRO A 86 8.65 13.84 -10.25
C PRO A 86 9.95 13.09 -10.49
N ALA A 87 10.98 13.36 -9.68
CA ALA A 87 12.28 12.66 -9.79
C ALA A 87 12.15 11.13 -9.66
N LEU A 88 11.10 10.64 -8.97
CA LEU A 88 10.87 9.21 -8.73
C LEU A 88 9.75 8.63 -9.59
N PHE A 89 8.69 9.40 -9.84
CA PHE A 89 7.44 8.85 -10.38
C PHE A 89 7.08 9.33 -11.79
N GLU A 90 7.62 10.45 -12.26
CA GLU A 90 7.40 10.93 -13.63
C GLU A 90 8.27 10.15 -14.63
N ARG A 91 7.82 8.96 -14.99
CA ARG A 91 8.55 8.03 -15.86
C ARG A 91 7.64 7.39 -16.88
N ILE A 92 8.24 7.08 -18.05
CA ILE A 92 7.60 6.28 -19.08
C ILE A 92 7.73 4.80 -18.68
N GLY A 93 6.62 4.07 -18.67
CA GLY A 93 6.57 2.65 -18.30
C GLY A 93 5.46 2.37 -17.30
N GLY A 94 5.55 1.25 -16.63
CA GLY A 94 4.62 0.85 -15.58
C GLY A 94 5.00 1.42 -14.20
N PRO A 95 4.19 1.15 -13.18
CA PRO A 95 4.49 1.59 -11.82
C PRO A 95 5.77 0.96 -11.25
N TYR A 96 6.20 -0.18 -11.75
CA TYR A 96 7.34 -0.95 -11.23
C TYR A 96 8.46 -1.14 -12.24
N VAL A 97 8.15 -1.11 -13.54
CA VAL A 97 9.05 -1.50 -14.62
C VAL A 97 9.13 -0.44 -15.71
N ASP A 98 10.27 -0.39 -16.37
CA ASP A 98 10.51 0.41 -17.55
C ASP A 98 9.75 -0.13 -18.79
N PRO A 99 9.77 0.56 -19.94
CA PRO A 99 9.12 0.08 -21.18
C PRO A 99 9.65 -1.27 -21.71
N ASN A 100 10.80 -1.73 -21.21
CA ASN A 100 11.39 -3.03 -21.56
C ASN A 100 11.05 -4.12 -20.53
N SER A 101 10.09 -3.87 -19.63
CA SER A 101 9.68 -4.77 -18.54
C SER A 101 10.80 -5.10 -17.55
N ARG A 102 11.74 -4.19 -17.34
CA ARG A 102 12.80 -4.31 -16.34
C ARG A 102 12.46 -3.45 -15.13
N ASP A 103 12.65 -4.00 -13.94
CA ASP A 103 12.46 -3.25 -12.71
C ASP A 103 13.31 -1.98 -12.69
N TYR A 104 12.73 -0.87 -12.23
CA TYR A 104 13.53 0.32 -11.97
C TYR A 104 14.52 0.03 -10.85
N ALA A 105 15.79 0.31 -11.08
CA ALA A 105 16.89 0.05 -10.13
C ALA A 105 16.70 0.77 -8.78
N ASP A 106 15.95 1.87 -8.78
CA ASP A 106 15.63 2.67 -7.60
C ASP A 106 14.23 2.42 -7.02
N ASN A 107 13.59 1.29 -7.35
CA ASN A 107 12.30 0.91 -6.75
C ASN A 107 12.35 0.92 -5.22
N TRP A 108 13.47 0.54 -4.63
CA TRP A 108 13.68 0.64 -3.20
C TRP A 108 13.46 2.08 -2.68
N LYS A 109 14.03 3.09 -3.34
CA LYS A 109 13.91 4.50 -2.96
C LYS A 109 12.51 5.04 -3.21
N ARG A 110 11.93 4.70 -4.34
CA ARG A 110 10.57 5.11 -4.74
C ARG A 110 9.55 4.74 -3.68
N PHE A 111 9.56 3.50 -3.23
CA PHE A 111 8.60 3.00 -2.26
C PHE A 111 9.00 3.26 -0.81
N ALA A 112 10.28 3.47 -0.50
CA ALA A 112 10.71 4.02 0.77
C ALA A 112 10.19 5.46 0.97
N VAL A 113 10.26 6.30 -0.06
CA VAL A 113 9.77 7.69 -0.03
C VAL A 113 8.24 7.72 0.13
N LEU A 114 7.49 6.87 -0.57
CA LEU A 114 6.04 6.70 -0.36
C LEU A 114 5.72 6.36 1.10
N SER A 115 6.41 5.36 1.65
CA SER A 115 6.21 4.89 3.01
C SER A 115 6.62 5.92 4.06
N LYS A 116 7.69 6.69 3.81
CA LYS A 116 8.13 7.78 4.69
C LYS A 116 7.12 8.92 4.74
N ALA A 117 6.53 9.29 3.59
CA ALA A 117 5.46 10.28 3.51
C ALA A 117 4.22 9.82 4.31
N ALA A 118 3.84 8.55 4.18
CA ALA A 118 2.74 7.96 4.95
C ALA A 118 2.99 8.02 6.46
N ALA A 119 4.19 7.68 6.91
CA ALA A 119 4.57 7.75 8.32
C ALA A 119 4.56 9.20 8.85
N ALA A 120 4.99 10.18 8.05
CA ALA A 120 4.90 11.60 8.41
C ALA A 120 3.43 12.06 8.56
N ILE A 121 2.53 11.61 7.67
CA ILE A 121 1.10 11.89 7.79
C ILE A 121 0.54 11.26 9.08
N ALA A 122 0.94 10.03 9.39
CA ALA A 122 0.54 9.35 10.64
C ALA A 122 1.02 10.10 11.88
N ALA A 123 2.19 10.74 11.82
CA ALA A 123 2.76 11.58 12.88
C ALA A 123 2.10 12.97 12.99
N GLY A 124 1.19 13.35 12.08
CA GLY A 124 0.45 14.61 12.14
C GLY A 124 0.94 15.70 11.19
N ALA A 125 1.65 15.34 10.13
CA ALA A 125 2.08 16.29 9.09
C ALA A 125 0.92 17.05 8.42
N LEU A 126 -0.31 16.51 8.48
CA LEU A 126 -1.54 17.21 8.10
C LEU A 126 -2.30 17.64 9.36
N PRO A 127 -2.23 18.94 9.75
CA PRO A 127 -2.78 19.40 11.02
C PRO A 127 -4.29 19.25 11.16
N ASP A 128 -5.02 19.32 10.05
CA ASP A 128 -6.48 19.26 9.98
C ASP A 128 -7.01 17.83 9.74
N TRP A 129 -6.12 16.89 9.43
CA TRP A 129 -6.47 15.50 9.21
C TRP A 129 -5.40 14.54 9.71
N GLN A 130 -5.73 13.74 10.70
CA GLN A 130 -4.84 12.73 11.26
C GLN A 130 -5.54 11.37 11.26
N PRO A 131 -4.91 10.31 10.73
CA PRO A 131 -5.52 8.99 10.70
C PRO A 131 -5.54 8.35 12.11
N ASP A 132 -6.60 7.59 12.39
CA ASP A 132 -6.66 6.72 13.57
C ASP A 132 -5.91 5.40 13.32
N LEU A 133 -5.85 4.97 12.04
CA LEU A 133 -5.22 3.75 11.58
C LEU A 133 -4.51 4.00 10.24
N VAL A 134 -3.33 3.39 10.05
CA VAL A 134 -2.65 3.34 8.75
C VAL A 134 -2.76 1.93 8.17
N HIS A 135 -3.23 1.81 6.93
CA HIS A 135 -3.39 0.56 6.22
C HIS A 135 -2.41 0.50 5.04
N ALA A 136 -1.37 -0.29 5.18
CA ALA A 136 -0.35 -0.51 4.15
C ALA A 136 -0.72 -1.72 3.27
N HIS A 137 -0.49 -1.63 1.96
CA HIS A 137 -0.78 -2.70 1.00
C HIS A 137 0.49 -3.19 0.32
N ASP A 138 0.80 -4.47 0.47
CA ASP A 138 1.97 -5.17 -0.09
C ASP A 138 3.33 -4.53 0.25
N TRP A 139 4.39 -5.03 -0.37
CA TRP A 139 5.75 -4.61 -0.11
C TRP A 139 6.03 -3.13 -0.42
N GLN A 140 5.30 -2.55 -1.38
CA GLN A 140 5.51 -1.17 -1.80
C GLN A 140 5.18 -0.15 -0.71
N SER A 141 4.33 -0.51 0.22
CA SER A 141 3.99 0.35 1.37
C SER A 141 4.44 -0.23 2.71
N ALA A 142 5.10 -1.39 2.69
CA ALA A 142 5.45 -2.14 3.89
C ALA A 142 6.47 -1.44 4.81
N LEU A 143 7.26 -0.49 4.31
CA LEU A 143 8.09 0.34 5.17
C LEU A 143 7.30 1.36 5.99
N THR A 144 6.03 1.61 5.68
CA THR A 144 5.21 2.56 6.46
C THR A 144 5.15 2.18 7.95
N PRO A 145 4.72 0.96 8.35
CA PRO A 145 4.75 0.57 9.75
C PRO A 145 6.16 0.54 10.36
N VAL A 146 7.21 0.30 9.55
CA VAL A 146 8.59 0.38 10.01
C VAL A 146 8.97 1.84 10.38
N PHE A 147 8.72 2.78 9.47
CA PHE A 147 8.99 4.20 9.74
C PHE A 147 8.14 4.76 10.89
N MET A 148 6.92 4.25 11.08
CA MET A 148 6.09 4.62 12.22
C MET A 148 6.69 4.11 13.53
N ARG A 149 7.06 2.82 13.59
CA ARG A 149 7.59 2.16 14.79
C ARG A 149 8.90 2.76 15.27
N TYR A 150 9.82 3.02 14.34
CA TYR A 150 11.16 3.55 14.66
C TYR A 150 11.26 5.07 14.49
N GLY A 151 10.15 5.77 14.25
CA GLY A 151 10.07 7.21 14.02
C GLY A 151 9.12 7.92 14.98
N GLU A 152 8.29 8.82 14.45
CA GLU A 152 7.50 9.77 15.22
C GLU A 152 6.06 9.33 15.54
N ALA A 153 5.63 8.14 15.08
CA ALA A 153 4.26 7.64 15.26
C ALA A 153 4.19 6.19 15.79
N PRO A 154 5.01 5.78 16.81
CA PRO A 154 5.08 4.39 17.25
C PRO A 154 3.76 3.88 17.85
N GLU A 155 2.96 4.75 18.45
CA GLU A 155 1.69 4.41 19.09
C GLU A 155 0.50 4.34 18.11
N ARG A 156 0.68 4.80 16.86
CA ARG A 156 -0.37 4.75 15.86
C ARG A 156 -0.53 3.33 15.32
N PRO A 157 -1.71 2.72 15.43
CA PRO A 157 -1.89 1.38 14.90
C PRO A 157 -1.74 1.33 13.38
N SER A 158 -1.17 0.24 12.90
CA SER A 158 -1.05 -0.04 11.47
C SER A 158 -1.50 -1.45 11.14
N LEU A 159 -2.10 -1.62 9.97
CA LEU A 159 -2.46 -2.87 9.34
C LEU A 159 -1.62 -3.02 8.07
N ILE A 160 -1.09 -4.20 7.82
CA ILE A 160 -0.52 -4.55 6.52
C ILE A 160 -1.32 -5.66 5.85
N THR A 161 -1.69 -5.47 4.59
CA THR A 161 -2.35 -6.51 3.79
C THR A 161 -1.39 -7.11 2.79
N ILE A 162 -1.25 -8.45 2.84
CA ILE A 162 -0.54 -9.24 1.84
C ILE A 162 -1.53 -9.63 0.74
N HIS A 163 -1.39 -9.05 -0.45
CA HIS A 163 -2.15 -9.44 -1.62
C HIS A 163 -1.45 -10.57 -2.36
N ASN A 164 -0.11 -10.53 -2.44
CA ASN A 164 0.70 -11.58 -3.03
C ASN A 164 2.08 -11.65 -2.36
N ILE A 165 2.31 -12.68 -1.55
CA ILE A 165 3.56 -12.89 -0.81
C ILE A 165 4.79 -13.17 -1.70
N ALA A 166 4.59 -13.52 -2.97
CA ALA A 166 5.70 -13.74 -3.90
C ALA A 166 6.52 -12.46 -4.18
N PHE A 167 5.91 -11.29 -3.96
CA PHE A 167 6.56 -10.00 -4.10
C PHE A 167 6.93 -9.44 -2.74
N GLN A 168 8.22 -9.40 -2.40
CA GLN A 168 8.69 -9.10 -1.05
C GLN A 168 9.45 -7.77 -0.94
N GLY A 169 9.80 -7.14 -2.06
CA GLY A 169 10.61 -5.92 -2.04
C GLY A 169 11.96 -6.18 -1.38
N GLN A 170 12.73 -7.12 -1.94
CA GLN A 170 14.07 -7.46 -1.47
C GLN A 170 15.11 -6.64 -2.22
N PHE A 171 16.02 -6.04 -1.47
CA PHE A 171 17.06 -5.16 -1.99
C PHE A 171 18.39 -5.41 -1.29
N SER A 172 19.51 -4.98 -1.91
CA SER A 172 20.83 -5.05 -1.28
C SER A 172 20.82 -4.38 0.10
N SER A 173 21.51 -4.97 1.07
CA SER A 173 21.71 -4.35 2.40
C SER A 173 22.40 -2.98 2.35
N GLU A 174 23.10 -2.68 1.26
CA GLU A 174 23.76 -1.39 1.03
C GLU A 174 22.79 -0.19 1.01
N ILE A 175 21.49 -0.43 0.74
CA ILE A 175 20.49 0.64 0.77
C ILE A 175 20.09 1.06 2.18
N PHE A 176 20.34 0.22 3.19
CA PHE A 176 19.82 0.46 4.54
C PHE A 176 20.20 1.81 5.14
N PRO A 177 21.48 2.28 5.04
CA PRO A 177 21.84 3.59 5.55
C PRO A 177 21.02 4.75 4.94
N GLU A 178 20.58 4.60 3.67
CA GLU A 178 19.80 5.62 2.98
C GLU A 178 18.32 5.66 3.42
N LEU A 179 17.85 4.65 4.13
CA LEU A 179 16.49 4.64 4.69
C LEU A 179 16.33 5.56 5.91
N GLY A 180 17.44 6.04 6.51
CA GLY A 180 17.39 6.94 7.66
C GLY A 180 16.74 6.31 8.88
N LEU A 181 16.83 5.00 9.02
CA LEU A 181 16.38 4.22 10.18
C LEU A 181 17.53 4.01 11.16
N PRO A 182 17.25 3.85 12.47
CA PRO A 182 18.28 3.49 13.42
C PRO A 182 18.84 2.08 13.14
N GLU A 183 20.11 1.86 13.43
CA GLU A 183 20.83 0.63 13.07
C GLU A 183 20.13 -0.66 13.56
N HIS A 184 19.56 -0.61 14.77
CA HIS A 184 18.87 -1.77 15.34
C HIS A 184 17.63 -2.18 14.54
N ALA A 185 16.98 -1.25 13.79
CA ALA A 185 15.84 -1.56 12.93
C ALA A 185 16.20 -2.54 11.79
N TYR A 186 17.48 -2.54 11.36
CA TYR A 186 17.95 -3.52 10.39
C TYR A 186 17.80 -4.93 10.94
N TRP A 187 18.38 -5.20 12.09
CA TRP A 187 18.41 -6.54 12.68
C TRP A 187 17.04 -6.99 13.23
N GLU A 188 16.30 -6.05 13.81
CA GLU A 188 15.01 -6.36 14.41
C GLU A 188 13.89 -6.62 13.39
N ALA A 189 13.91 -5.93 12.24
CA ALA A 189 12.77 -5.96 11.32
C ALA A 189 13.13 -6.26 9.87
N LEU A 190 14.20 -5.68 9.31
CA LEU A 190 14.40 -5.61 7.86
C LEU A 190 15.35 -6.66 7.31
N GLU A 191 16.33 -7.13 8.12
CA GLU A 191 17.34 -8.11 7.68
C GLU A 191 16.66 -9.39 7.19
N TYR A 192 17.04 -9.85 6.01
CA TYR A 192 16.54 -11.08 5.42
C TYR A 192 17.65 -11.74 4.58
N TYR A 193 18.30 -12.76 5.15
CA TYR A 193 19.41 -13.49 4.51
C TYR A 193 20.47 -12.57 3.88
N GLY A 194 20.90 -11.54 4.61
CA GLY A 194 21.89 -10.57 4.15
C GLY A 194 21.38 -9.46 3.25
N THR A 195 20.08 -9.41 3.01
CA THR A 195 19.39 -8.37 2.25
C THR A 195 18.44 -7.55 3.13
N VAL A 196 17.82 -6.51 2.57
CA VAL A 196 16.70 -5.79 3.17
C VAL A 196 15.41 -6.30 2.53
N SER A 197 14.44 -6.77 3.32
CA SER A 197 13.09 -7.10 2.85
C SER A 197 12.06 -6.12 3.43
N TYR A 198 11.39 -5.38 2.55
CA TYR A 198 10.37 -4.42 2.93
C TYR A 198 9.15 -5.13 3.51
N LEU A 199 8.69 -6.20 2.85
CA LEU A 199 7.54 -6.95 3.33
C LEU A 199 7.79 -7.54 4.71
N LYS A 200 8.96 -8.18 4.95
CA LYS A 200 9.33 -8.67 6.28
C LYS A 200 9.28 -7.54 7.31
N GLY A 201 9.88 -6.38 6.98
CA GLY A 201 9.86 -5.20 7.85
C GLY A 201 8.43 -4.80 8.25
N GLY A 202 7.53 -4.75 7.28
CA GLY A 202 6.12 -4.45 7.49
C GLY A 202 5.43 -5.47 8.38
N LEU A 203 5.64 -6.77 8.12
CA LEU A 203 5.06 -7.87 8.90
C LEU A 203 5.50 -7.86 10.37
N VAL A 204 6.77 -7.53 10.63
CA VAL A 204 7.31 -7.43 11.99
C VAL A 204 6.81 -6.18 12.71
N SER A 205 6.58 -5.08 12.00
CA SER A 205 6.32 -3.77 12.59
C SER A 205 4.83 -3.40 12.69
N ALA A 206 3.98 -3.93 11.81
CA ALA A 206 2.55 -3.64 11.84
C ALA A 206 1.86 -4.21 13.07
N ARG A 207 0.80 -3.55 13.54
CA ARG A 207 -0.05 -4.03 14.65
C ARG A 207 -0.82 -5.29 14.28
N ALA A 208 -1.31 -5.36 13.04
CA ALA A 208 -2.04 -6.51 12.52
C ALA A 208 -1.63 -6.80 11.06
N ILE A 209 -1.85 -8.04 10.65
CA ILE A 209 -1.58 -8.54 9.31
C ILE A 209 -2.88 -9.08 8.75
N SER A 210 -3.19 -8.73 7.51
CA SER A 210 -4.28 -9.37 6.79
C SER A 210 -3.82 -9.93 5.45
N THR A 211 -4.59 -10.88 4.95
CA THR A 211 -4.44 -11.41 3.59
C THR A 211 -5.80 -11.67 2.96
N VAL A 212 -5.81 -11.99 1.69
CA VAL A 212 -6.99 -11.91 0.82
C VAL A 212 -7.96 -13.11 0.90
N SER A 213 -7.69 -14.11 1.75
CA SER A 213 -8.65 -15.15 2.08
C SER A 213 -8.26 -15.94 3.35
N PRO A 214 -9.20 -16.59 4.06
CA PRO A 214 -8.88 -17.48 5.17
C PRO A 214 -7.95 -18.63 4.76
N SER A 215 -8.20 -19.26 3.61
CA SER A 215 -7.33 -20.33 3.09
C SER A 215 -5.93 -19.85 2.78
N TYR A 216 -5.79 -18.64 2.21
CA TYR A 216 -4.48 -18.07 1.93
C TYR A 216 -3.73 -17.71 3.22
N ALA A 217 -4.43 -17.30 4.28
CA ALA A 217 -3.82 -17.11 5.60
C ALA A 217 -3.23 -18.42 6.15
N GLU A 218 -3.90 -19.55 5.95
CA GLU A 218 -3.38 -20.87 6.33
C GLU A 218 -2.21 -21.30 5.43
N GLU A 219 -2.30 -21.09 4.13
CA GLU A 219 -1.27 -21.46 3.15
C GLU A 219 0.06 -20.77 3.43
N ILE A 220 0.07 -19.43 3.62
CA ILE A 220 1.29 -18.66 3.84
C ILE A 220 2.01 -18.95 5.16
N LEU A 221 1.38 -19.68 6.08
CA LEU A 221 2.01 -20.23 7.29
C LEU A 221 2.86 -21.46 7.00
N THR A 222 2.79 -22.03 5.81
CA THR A 222 3.52 -23.27 5.44
C THR A 222 4.74 -22.98 4.59
N PRO A 223 5.81 -23.81 4.68
CA PRO A 223 7.01 -23.65 3.84
C PRO A 223 6.73 -23.72 2.33
N ALA A 224 5.65 -24.40 1.93
CA ALA A 224 5.28 -24.55 0.52
C ALA A 224 4.79 -23.23 -0.11
N PHE A 225 4.19 -22.35 0.67
CA PHE A 225 3.54 -21.13 0.17
C PHE A 225 4.01 -19.84 0.86
N GLY A 226 4.71 -19.91 2.00
CA GLY A 226 5.19 -18.76 2.76
C GLY A 226 6.38 -18.04 2.13
N MET A 227 6.97 -18.59 1.05
CA MET A 227 8.06 -17.98 0.28
C MET A 227 9.26 -17.56 1.16
N GLY A 228 9.52 -18.32 2.25
CA GLY A 228 10.58 -18.04 3.22
C GLY A 228 10.18 -17.06 4.33
N LEU A 229 8.97 -16.51 4.31
CA LEU A 229 8.42 -15.65 5.37
C LEU A 229 7.48 -16.40 6.34
N GLU A 230 7.22 -17.69 6.11
CA GLU A 230 6.31 -18.50 6.93
C GLU A 230 6.67 -18.48 8.42
N GLY A 231 7.96 -18.47 8.76
CA GLY A 231 8.41 -18.38 10.15
C GLY A 231 8.09 -17.03 10.80
N VAL A 232 8.24 -15.94 10.04
CA VAL A 232 7.89 -14.59 10.49
C VAL A 232 6.37 -14.49 10.70
N ILE A 233 5.59 -14.99 9.74
CA ILE A 233 4.12 -14.94 9.80
C ILE A 233 3.61 -15.84 10.93
N ALA A 234 4.16 -17.04 11.09
CA ALA A 234 3.79 -17.95 12.16
C ALA A 234 4.04 -17.38 13.56
N SER A 235 5.12 -16.60 13.74
CA SER A 235 5.37 -15.88 15.00
C SER A 235 4.35 -14.78 15.30
N ARG A 236 3.50 -14.42 14.34
CA ARG A 236 2.46 -13.40 14.38
C ARG A 236 1.08 -13.98 14.04
N ALA A 237 0.89 -15.31 14.18
CA ALA A 237 -0.35 -15.98 13.77
C ALA A 237 -1.61 -15.43 14.48
N ASP A 238 -1.49 -15.00 15.73
CA ASP A 238 -2.60 -14.38 16.49
C ASP A 238 -3.03 -13.01 15.95
N ASP A 239 -2.16 -12.35 15.19
CA ASP A 239 -2.40 -11.06 14.56
C ASP A 239 -2.73 -11.20 13.06
N LEU A 240 -2.82 -12.42 12.53
CA LEU A 240 -3.07 -12.70 11.11
C LEU A 240 -4.56 -12.96 10.85
N TYR A 241 -5.10 -12.23 9.87
CA TYR A 241 -6.51 -12.32 9.48
C TYR A 241 -6.65 -12.58 7.98
N GLY A 242 -7.36 -13.65 7.62
CA GLY A 242 -7.76 -13.93 6.24
C GLY A 242 -9.13 -13.31 5.93
N ILE A 243 -9.17 -12.33 5.03
CA ILE A 243 -10.39 -11.60 4.66
C ILE A 243 -10.59 -11.69 3.15
N VAL A 244 -11.68 -12.31 2.70
CA VAL A 244 -11.98 -12.43 1.27
C VAL A 244 -12.26 -11.05 0.69
N ASN A 245 -11.64 -10.73 -0.45
CA ASN A 245 -11.93 -9.51 -1.16
C ASN A 245 -13.39 -9.49 -1.61
N GLY A 246 -14.05 -8.34 -1.40
CA GLY A 246 -15.36 -8.08 -1.99
C GLY A 246 -15.27 -7.78 -3.48
N ILE A 247 -16.44 -7.69 -4.09
CA ILE A 247 -16.60 -7.21 -5.47
C ILE A 247 -17.51 -5.98 -5.47
N ASP A 248 -17.29 -5.08 -6.41
CA ASP A 248 -18.25 -4.00 -6.67
C ASP A 248 -19.49 -4.59 -7.36
N ALA A 249 -20.57 -4.76 -6.59
CA ALA A 249 -21.82 -5.34 -7.07
C ALA A 249 -22.60 -4.38 -8.01
N THR A 250 -22.16 -3.16 -8.21
CA THR A 250 -22.73 -2.25 -9.21
C THR A 250 -22.12 -2.51 -10.58
N VAL A 251 -20.83 -2.83 -10.61
CA VAL A 251 -20.09 -3.18 -11.83
C VAL A 251 -20.29 -4.67 -12.19
N TRP A 252 -20.05 -5.55 -11.19
CA TRP A 252 -20.19 -7.00 -11.35
C TRP A 252 -21.63 -7.46 -11.04
N ASN A 253 -22.59 -7.03 -11.84
CA ASN A 253 -24.01 -7.31 -11.64
C ASN A 253 -24.60 -8.04 -12.85
N PRO A 254 -24.84 -9.36 -12.77
CA PRO A 254 -25.37 -10.12 -13.89
C PRO A 254 -26.77 -9.70 -14.36
N ALA A 255 -27.51 -8.94 -13.54
CA ALA A 255 -28.82 -8.41 -13.93
C ALA A 255 -28.71 -7.22 -14.91
N THR A 256 -27.58 -6.52 -14.94
CA THR A 256 -27.36 -5.31 -15.74
C THR A 256 -26.12 -5.39 -16.64
N ASP A 257 -25.35 -6.48 -16.58
CA ASP A 257 -24.11 -6.67 -17.36
C ASP A 257 -24.45 -6.89 -18.85
N GLY A 258 -24.08 -5.92 -19.68
CA GLY A 258 -24.25 -5.98 -21.14
C GLY A 258 -23.22 -6.84 -21.88
N HIS A 259 -22.20 -7.39 -21.18
CA HIS A 259 -21.15 -8.22 -21.75
C HIS A 259 -21.47 -9.72 -21.71
N ILE A 260 -22.47 -10.13 -20.90
CA ILE A 260 -22.92 -11.53 -20.87
C ILE A 260 -24.01 -11.79 -21.91
N ALA A 261 -24.06 -13.02 -22.44
CA ALA A 261 -25.02 -13.40 -23.50
C ALA A 261 -26.48 -13.24 -23.05
N GLN A 262 -26.78 -13.43 -21.78
CA GLN A 262 -28.10 -13.26 -21.20
C GLN A 262 -27.96 -12.79 -19.75
N THR A 263 -28.63 -11.69 -19.42
CA THR A 263 -28.70 -11.20 -18.04
C THR A 263 -29.55 -12.13 -17.18
N TYR A 264 -29.18 -12.25 -15.89
CA TYR A 264 -29.93 -13.05 -14.92
C TYR A 264 -29.90 -12.40 -13.53
N ALA A 265 -30.87 -12.75 -12.69
CA ALA A 265 -30.91 -12.36 -11.29
C ALA A 265 -31.32 -13.56 -10.45
N SER A 266 -31.03 -13.52 -9.13
CA SER A 266 -31.37 -14.62 -8.21
C SER A 266 -32.85 -15.00 -8.18
N ALA A 267 -33.74 -14.04 -8.51
CA ALA A 267 -35.20 -14.30 -8.62
C ALA A 267 -35.61 -14.93 -9.96
N ALA A 268 -34.70 -15.13 -10.91
CA ALA A 268 -34.96 -15.64 -12.25
C ALA A 268 -34.08 -16.85 -12.60
N LEU A 269 -33.53 -17.53 -11.58
CA LEU A 269 -32.80 -18.79 -11.68
C LEU A 269 -33.73 -19.98 -11.56
#